data_47e24ac648c942e24d0ac27ed1bbea50
#
_entry.id   47e24ac648c942e24d0ac27ed1bbea50
#
_cell.length_a   1.000
_cell.length_b   1.000
_cell.length_c   1.000
_cell.angle_alpha   90.00
_cell.angle_beta   90.00
_cell.angle_gamma   90.00
#
_symmetry.space_group_name_H-M   'P 1'
#
loop_
_entity.id
_entity.type
_entity.pdbx_description
1 polymer ?
#
loop_
_entity_poly.entity_id
_entity_poly.type
_entity_poly.pdbx_seq_one_letter_code
_entity_poly.pdbx_strand_id
1 'polypeptide(L)'
;TGAENLKFVNEHTYDISNEADNTFDVTTLNTGIQKALGDNKDKFKLAVMHSAVATNIENKNLIAHLKYTDKEGVERDLTLYTINGRLCLVDDDMPTEDGAAKYIKASAHAENALKVVADGTESLGANEIKVADVTPKDKNYTPVAGDYVVYLPAGTVYTTYVMGEGAIEYTNCGAKKPYSMSADEKTNGGQETLWSRQRKIFSPYGISFKQPSFVSPTDEQLANGANWELANSNETSGKEYFPHKAIPIARIKTRG
;
A
#
# COMPACT_ATOMS: atom_id res chain seq x y z
N THR A 1 17.16 -0.34 11.33
CA THR A 1 16.65 0.55 10.28
C THR A 1 17.13 1.96 10.57
N GLY A 2 17.97 2.55 9.70
CA GLY A 2 18.50 3.91 9.88
C GLY A 2 17.40 4.97 9.78
N ALA A 3 17.67 6.18 10.30
CA ALA A 3 16.71 7.30 10.30
C ALA A 3 16.19 7.62 8.89
N GLU A 4 17.04 7.52 7.85
CA GLU A 4 16.66 7.77 6.46
C GLU A 4 15.67 6.72 5.91
N ASN A 5 15.82 5.44 6.30
CA ASN A 5 14.87 4.40 5.92
C ASN A 5 13.50 4.62 6.56
N LEU A 6 13.46 5.05 7.82
CA LEU A 6 12.21 5.39 8.51
C LEU A 6 11.55 6.63 7.88
N LYS A 7 12.35 7.63 7.52
CA LYS A 7 11.87 8.83 6.81
C LYS A 7 11.25 8.46 5.48
N PHE A 8 11.92 7.61 4.67
CA PHE A 8 11.37 7.10 3.41
C PHE A 8 10.01 6.42 3.64
N VAL A 9 9.93 5.45 4.57
CA VAL A 9 8.68 4.72 4.83
C VAL A 9 7.56 5.67 5.26
N ASN A 10 7.85 6.65 6.13
CA ASN A 10 6.86 7.58 6.65
C ASN A 10 6.38 8.58 5.58
N GLU A 11 7.27 9.11 4.75
CA GLU A 11 6.91 10.06 3.71
C GLU A 11 6.22 9.39 2.52
N HIS A 12 6.60 8.14 2.18
CA HIS A 12 6.00 7.36 1.10
C HIS A 12 4.80 6.50 1.53
N THR A 13 4.37 6.60 2.79
CA THR A 13 3.14 5.96 3.27
C THR A 13 2.14 7.03 3.71
N TYR A 14 0.96 7.01 3.11
CA TYR A 14 -0.18 7.79 3.55
C TYR A 14 -1.23 6.84 4.11
N ASP A 15 -1.41 6.89 5.42
CA ASP A 15 -2.30 5.98 6.15
C ASP A 15 -3.44 6.78 6.77
N ILE A 16 -4.64 6.61 6.23
CA ILE A 16 -5.88 7.17 6.76
C ILE A 16 -6.79 6.10 7.35
N SER A 17 -6.35 4.85 7.42
CA SER A 17 -7.16 3.74 7.93
C SER A 17 -7.65 3.93 9.37
N ASN A 18 -7.03 4.85 10.10
CA ASN A 18 -7.34 5.20 11.48
C ASN A 18 -7.92 6.62 11.62
N GLU A 19 -8.39 7.20 10.52
CA GLU A 19 -9.08 8.50 10.52
C GLU A 19 -10.58 8.30 10.47
N ALA A 20 -11.35 9.34 10.79
CA ALA A 20 -12.82 9.30 10.74
C ALA A 20 -13.30 9.10 9.29
N ASP A 21 -12.68 9.79 8.34
CA ASP A 21 -12.84 9.56 6.92
C ASP A 21 -11.67 8.69 6.44
N ASN A 22 -11.93 7.38 6.37
CA ASN A 22 -10.92 6.35 6.10
C ASN A 22 -11.11 5.68 4.74
N THR A 23 -12.01 6.22 3.91
CA THR A 23 -12.29 5.69 2.57
C THR A 23 -11.40 6.33 1.52
N PHE A 24 -11.05 5.57 0.50
CA PHE A 24 -10.26 6.07 -0.61
C PHE A 24 -11.05 7.03 -1.49
N ASP A 25 -10.45 8.17 -1.83
CA ASP A 25 -10.98 9.12 -2.82
C ASP A 25 -9.85 9.82 -3.62
N VAL A 26 -10.22 10.78 -4.48
CA VAL A 26 -9.26 11.56 -5.27
C VAL A 26 -8.36 12.41 -4.37
N THR A 27 -8.90 12.93 -3.27
CA THR A 27 -8.15 13.73 -2.30
C THR A 27 -7.09 12.88 -1.61
N THR A 28 -7.45 11.67 -1.20
CA THR A 28 -6.53 10.68 -0.61
C THR A 28 -5.39 10.36 -1.56
N LEU A 29 -5.70 10.09 -2.84
CA LEU A 29 -4.70 9.83 -3.86
C LEU A 29 -3.76 11.02 -4.04
N ASN A 30 -4.30 12.23 -4.23
CA ASN A 30 -3.51 13.43 -4.48
C ASN A 30 -2.61 13.78 -3.29
N THR A 31 -3.12 13.67 -2.07
CA THR A 31 -2.36 13.93 -0.84
C THR A 31 -1.25 12.90 -0.65
N GLY A 32 -1.55 11.61 -0.87
CA GLY A 32 -0.57 10.52 -0.76
C GLY A 32 0.61 10.68 -1.72
N ILE A 33 0.35 10.98 -2.99
CA ILE A 33 1.42 11.20 -3.98
C ILE A 33 2.20 12.50 -3.75
N GLN A 34 1.54 13.56 -3.31
CA GLN A 34 2.20 14.82 -2.96
C GLN A 34 3.12 14.65 -1.75
N LYS A 35 2.70 13.91 -0.73
CA LYS A 35 3.51 13.59 0.44
C LYS A 35 4.79 12.83 0.04
N ALA A 36 4.69 11.89 -0.92
CA ALA A 36 5.80 11.06 -1.36
C ALA A 36 6.85 11.83 -2.18
N LEU A 37 6.44 12.51 -3.23
CA LEU A 37 7.35 13.14 -4.21
C LEU A 37 7.28 14.68 -4.28
N GLY A 38 6.33 15.31 -3.59
CA GLY A 38 6.16 16.76 -3.61
C GLY A 38 5.85 17.29 -5.02
N ASP A 39 6.73 18.13 -5.54
CA ASP A 39 6.64 18.74 -6.87
C ASP A 39 6.76 17.73 -8.03
N ASN A 40 7.38 16.59 -7.81
CA ASN A 40 7.55 15.52 -8.81
C ASN A 40 6.36 14.52 -8.88
N LYS A 41 5.20 14.86 -8.31
CA LYS A 41 4.01 13.98 -8.25
C LYS A 41 3.53 13.47 -9.61
N ASP A 42 3.82 14.16 -10.70
CA ASP A 42 3.41 13.79 -12.06
C ASP A 42 4.14 12.55 -12.61
N LYS A 43 5.20 12.10 -11.93
CA LYS A 43 5.87 10.83 -12.24
C LYS A 43 4.98 9.62 -11.99
N PHE A 44 4.01 9.71 -11.07
CA PHE A 44 3.07 8.63 -10.80
C PHE A 44 2.08 8.43 -11.95
N LYS A 45 2.00 7.22 -12.48
CA LYS A 45 1.18 6.86 -13.65
C LYS A 45 0.22 5.70 -13.41
N LEU A 46 0.54 4.82 -12.47
CA LEU A 46 -0.18 3.59 -12.19
C LEU A 46 -0.59 3.53 -10.72
N ALA A 47 -1.83 3.19 -10.44
CA ALA A 47 -2.32 2.80 -9.13
C ALA A 47 -2.76 1.33 -9.17
N VAL A 48 -2.27 0.52 -8.24
CA VAL A 48 -2.69 -0.88 -8.07
C VAL A 48 -3.45 -0.97 -6.77
N MET A 49 -4.69 -1.44 -6.82
CA MET A 49 -5.61 -1.45 -5.68
C MET A 49 -6.44 -2.71 -5.62
N HIS A 50 -6.95 -3.01 -4.43
CA HIS A 50 -7.88 -4.12 -4.21
C HIS A 50 -9.27 -3.79 -4.78
N SER A 51 -10.04 -4.81 -5.20
CA SER A 51 -11.38 -4.66 -5.77
C SER A 51 -12.36 -3.91 -4.85
N ALA A 52 -12.26 -4.08 -3.53
CA ALA A 52 -13.08 -3.36 -2.56
C ALA A 52 -12.88 -1.83 -2.64
N VAL A 53 -11.62 -1.38 -2.78
CA VAL A 53 -11.27 0.04 -2.97
C VAL A 53 -11.79 0.53 -4.32
N ALA A 54 -11.60 -0.24 -5.38
CA ALA A 54 -12.10 0.10 -6.71
C ALA A 54 -13.62 0.26 -6.73
N THR A 55 -14.36 -0.67 -6.13
CA THR A 55 -15.83 -0.60 -6.02
C THR A 55 -16.29 0.65 -5.26
N ASN A 56 -15.60 1.01 -4.17
CA ASN A 56 -15.94 2.25 -3.45
C ASN A 56 -15.75 3.50 -4.32
N ILE A 57 -14.69 3.55 -5.12
CA ILE A 57 -14.42 4.64 -6.05
C ILE A 57 -15.45 4.67 -7.19
N GLU A 58 -15.87 3.51 -7.70
CA GLU A 58 -16.95 3.39 -8.68
C GLU A 58 -18.27 3.92 -8.13
N ASN A 59 -18.63 3.54 -6.91
CA ASN A 59 -19.84 4.02 -6.24
C ASN A 59 -19.84 5.54 -6.02
N LYS A 60 -18.66 6.14 -5.86
CA LYS A 60 -18.49 7.59 -5.75
C LYS A 60 -18.43 8.30 -7.12
N ASN A 61 -18.53 7.58 -8.24
CA ASN A 61 -18.38 8.08 -9.62
C ASN A 61 -17.07 8.85 -9.86
N LEU A 62 -15.99 8.42 -9.24
CA LEU A 62 -14.66 9.05 -9.36
C LEU A 62 -13.78 8.41 -10.44
N ILE A 63 -14.29 7.38 -11.10
CA ILE A 63 -13.61 6.65 -12.18
C ILE A 63 -13.97 7.23 -13.53
N ALA A 64 -12.95 7.40 -14.38
CA ALA A 64 -13.12 7.62 -15.81
C ALA A 64 -12.68 6.36 -16.58
N HIS A 65 -13.53 5.88 -17.46
CA HIS A 65 -13.18 4.79 -18.37
C HIS A 65 -12.34 5.33 -19.52
N LEU A 66 -11.28 4.58 -19.87
CA LEU A 66 -10.53 4.87 -21.08
C LEU A 66 -11.37 4.51 -22.30
N LYS A 67 -11.48 5.43 -23.24
CA LYS A 67 -12.16 5.22 -24.51
C LYS A 67 -11.15 4.87 -25.59
N TYR A 68 -11.50 3.90 -26.39
CA TYR A 68 -10.76 3.49 -27.57
C TYR A 68 -11.64 3.70 -28.80
N THR A 69 -11.11 4.39 -29.79
CA THR A 69 -11.77 4.52 -31.09
C THR A 69 -11.21 3.46 -32.02
N ASP A 70 -12.06 2.57 -32.50
CA ASP A 70 -11.65 1.55 -33.45
C ASP A 70 -11.39 2.14 -34.84
N LYS A 71 -10.93 1.30 -35.80
CA LYS A 71 -10.62 1.74 -37.15
C LYS A 71 -11.86 2.23 -37.95
N GLU A 72 -13.05 1.93 -37.44
CA GLU A 72 -14.34 2.30 -38.03
C GLU A 72 -14.90 3.58 -37.43
N GLY A 73 -14.16 4.22 -36.48
CA GLY A 73 -14.55 5.45 -35.85
C GLY A 73 -15.54 5.30 -34.68
N VAL A 74 -15.78 4.06 -34.22
CA VAL A 74 -16.68 3.78 -33.10
C VAL A 74 -15.91 3.86 -31.79
N GLU A 75 -16.37 4.71 -30.85
CA GLU A 75 -15.84 4.76 -29.50
C GLU A 75 -16.32 3.55 -28.70
N ARG A 76 -15.37 2.87 -28.06
CA ARG A 76 -15.64 1.76 -27.14
C ARG A 76 -14.98 2.02 -25.80
N ASP A 77 -15.68 1.72 -24.72
CA ASP A 77 -15.11 1.78 -23.37
C ASP A 77 -14.18 0.58 -23.14
N LEU A 78 -12.96 0.88 -22.66
CA LEU A 78 -12.06 -0.15 -22.18
C LEU A 78 -12.41 -0.49 -20.72
N THR A 79 -12.16 -1.74 -20.34
CA THR A 79 -12.31 -2.19 -18.93
C THR A 79 -11.24 -1.62 -18.00
N LEU A 80 -10.36 -0.74 -18.51
CA LEU A 80 -9.33 -0.07 -17.73
C LEU A 80 -9.85 1.26 -17.20
N TYR A 81 -9.66 1.47 -15.91
CA TYR A 81 -10.09 2.69 -15.22
C TYR A 81 -8.96 3.70 -15.12
N THR A 82 -9.32 4.96 -15.05
CA THR A 82 -8.38 6.03 -14.67
C THR A 82 -8.97 6.87 -13.55
N ILE A 83 -8.13 7.21 -12.58
CA ILE A 83 -8.44 8.19 -11.54
C ILE A 83 -7.46 9.33 -11.67
N ASN A 84 -7.98 10.53 -11.88
CA ASN A 84 -7.18 11.73 -12.02
C ASN A 84 -5.99 11.56 -12.99
N GLY A 85 -6.26 10.94 -14.15
CA GLY A 85 -5.26 10.70 -15.21
C GLY A 85 -4.25 9.58 -14.93
N ARG A 86 -4.43 8.79 -13.88
CA ARG A 86 -3.59 7.64 -13.56
C ARG A 86 -4.35 6.35 -13.83
N LEU A 87 -3.68 5.42 -14.48
CA LEU A 87 -4.24 4.10 -14.76
C LEU A 87 -4.44 3.34 -13.45
N CYS A 88 -5.60 2.70 -13.29
CA CYS A 88 -5.90 1.83 -12.15
C CYS A 88 -5.90 0.38 -12.59
N LEU A 89 -5.12 -0.44 -11.90
CA LEU A 89 -5.13 -1.88 -11.99
C LEU A 89 -5.77 -2.44 -10.73
N VAL A 90 -6.76 -3.32 -10.89
CA VAL A 90 -7.45 -3.98 -9.79
C VAL A 90 -6.90 -5.38 -9.63
N ASP A 91 -6.49 -5.72 -8.41
CA ASP A 91 -5.92 -7.03 -8.07
C ASP A 91 -6.32 -7.39 -6.62
N ASP A 92 -6.98 -8.53 -6.47
CA ASP A 92 -7.45 -9.02 -5.16
C ASP A 92 -6.33 -9.64 -4.31
N ASP A 93 -5.16 -9.90 -4.89
CA ASP A 93 -3.96 -10.34 -4.16
C ASP A 93 -3.21 -9.17 -3.49
N MET A 94 -3.75 -7.95 -3.56
CA MET A 94 -3.17 -6.79 -2.87
C MET A 94 -3.16 -6.98 -1.35
N PRO A 95 -2.08 -6.54 -0.65
CA PRO A 95 -1.95 -6.74 0.78
C PRO A 95 -3.09 -6.12 1.59
N THR A 96 -3.66 -6.91 2.48
CA THR A 96 -4.68 -6.48 3.44
C THR A 96 -4.20 -6.68 4.87
N GLU A 97 -4.70 -5.88 5.80
CA GLU A 97 -4.39 -5.97 7.22
C GLU A 97 -5.70 -5.90 8.02
N ASP A 98 -5.77 -6.58 9.17
CA ASP A 98 -6.92 -6.47 10.07
C ASP A 98 -6.81 -5.19 10.91
N GLY A 99 -7.74 -4.29 10.69
CA GLY A 99 -7.90 -3.08 11.49
C GLY A 99 -8.76 -3.36 12.72
N ALA A 100 -8.17 -3.28 13.91
CA ALA A 100 -8.90 -3.45 15.15
C ALA A 100 -9.89 -2.30 15.41
N ALA A 101 -11.00 -2.62 16.09
CA ALA A 101 -11.92 -1.61 16.60
C ALA A 101 -11.22 -0.74 17.64
N LYS A 102 -11.44 0.57 17.60
CA LYS A 102 -10.88 1.52 18.59
C LYS A 102 -11.56 2.87 18.54
N TYR A 103 -11.42 3.62 19.62
CA TYR A 103 -11.74 5.05 19.62
C TYR A 103 -10.56 5.86 19.08
N ILE A 104 -10.86 6.80 18.21
CA ILE A 104 -9.90 7.74 17.62
C ILE A 104 -10.29 9.17 17.99
N LYS A 105 -9.29 10.05 18.15
CA LYS A 105 -9.55 11.47 18.35
C LYS A 105 -10.16 12.07 17.09
N ALA A 106 -11.21 12.85 17.25
CA ALA A 106 -11.94 13.47 16.17
C ALA A 106 -12.18 14.97 16.43
N SER A 107 -12.66 15.70 15.46
CA SER A 107 -13.15 17.07 15.65
C SER A 107 -14.55 17.06 16.24
N ALA A 108 -14.97 18.17 16.86
CA ALA A 108 -16.32 18.34 17.38
C ALA A 108 -17.41 18.25 16.29
N HIS A 109 -17.04 18.42 15.03
CA HIS A 109 -17.94 18.38 13.87
C HIS A 109 -17.89 17.07 13.08
N ALA A 110 -17.10 16.09 13.56
CA ALA A 110 -17.04 14.78 12.91
C ALA A 110 -18.40 14.06 13.09
N GLU A 111 -18.77 13.31 12.08
CA GLU A 111 -19.98 12.49 12.15
C GLU A 111 -19.87 11.46 13.29
N ASN A 112 -20.93 11.29 14.07
CA ASN A 112 -21.00 10.42 15.24
C ASN A 112 -19.93 10.72 16.33
N ALA A 113 -19.44 11.97 16.42
CA ALA A 113 -18.49 12.36 17.46
C ALA A 113 -19.14 12.32 18.85
N LEU A 114 -18.45 11.63 19.76
CA LEU A 114 -18.81 11.59 21.18
C LEU A 114 -17.88 12.54 21.95
N LYS A 115 -18.46 13.39 22.79
CA LYS A 115 -17.71 14.26 23.68
C LYS A 115 -17.20 13.47 24.89
N VAL A 116 -15.92 13.52 25.14
CA VAL A 116 -15.33 12.89 26.31
C VAL A 116 -15.58 13.74 27.55
N VAL A 117 -16.19 13.15 28.59
CA VAL A 117 -16.49 13.80 29.87
C VAL A 117 -15.73 13.13 31.01
N ALA A 118 -15.58 13.84 32.12
CA ALA A 118 -14.90 13.30 33.28
C ALA A 118 -15.61 12.07 33.87
N ASP A 119 -14.86 11.14 34.43
CA ASP A 119 -15.39 9.88 34.98
C ASP A 119 -16.41 10.10 36.14
N GLY A 120 -16.33 11.22 36.84
CA GLY A 120 -17.28 11.62 37.91
C GLY A 120 -18.63 12.17 37.41
N THR A 121 -18.87 12.24 36.08
CA THR A 121 -20.14 12.71 35.53
C THR A 121 -21.26 11.72 35.85
N GLU A 122 -22.28 12.13 36.60
CA GLU A 122 -23.38 11.24 37.04
C GLU A 122 -24.35 10.91 35.93
N SER A 123 -24.61 11.86 35.03
CA SER A 123 -25.55 11.69 33.91
C SER A 123 -24.88 12.02 32.58
N LEU A 124 -24.86 11.07 31.66
CA LEU A 124 -24.33 11.24 30.31
C LEU A 124 -25.38 11.77 29.36
N GLY A 125 -25.01 12.74 28.53
CA GLY A 125 -25.80 13.14 27.36
C GLY A 125 -25.74 12.07 26.26
N ALA A 126 -26.62 12.19 25.27
CA ALA A 126 -26.75 11.21 24.18
C ALA A 126 -25.43 11.01 23.38
N ASN A 127 -24.59 12.04 23.31
CA ASN A 127 -23.31 12.04 22.58
C ASN A 127 -22.13 12.27 23.51
N GLU A 128 -22.16 11.67 24.68
CA GLU A 128 -21.09 11.79 25.68
C GLU A 128 -20.57 10.40 26.09
N ILE A 129 -19.30 10.32 26.37
CA ILE A 129 -18.60 9.11 26.82
C ILE A 129 -17.63 9.47 27.95
N LYS A 130 -17.52 8.64 28.98
CA LYS A 130 -16.54 8.86 30.06
C LYS A 130 -15.13 8.55 29.58
N VAL A 131 -14.13 9.22 30.17
CA VAL A 131 -12.72 8.98 29.88
C VAL A 131 -12.35 7.51 30.04
N ALA A 132 -12.83 6.84 31.10
CA ALA A 132 -12.58 5.43 31.36
C ALA A 132 -13.16 4.48 30.32
N ASP A 133 -14.27 4.87 29.69
CA ASP A 133 -15.00 4.05 28.70
C ASP A 133 -14.43 4.17 27.28
N VAL A 134 -13.47 5.10 27.04
CA VAL A 134 -12.78 5.24 25.75
C VAL A 134 -11.74 4.12 25.59
N THR A 135 -12.21 2.89 25.41
CA THR A 135 -11.40 1.68 25.24
C THR A 135 -12.07 0.72 24.23
N PRO A 136 -11.29 0.06 23.34
CA PRO A 136 -9.86 0.27 23.06
C PRO A 136 -9.60 1.62 22.39
N LYS A 137 -8.40 2.16 22.57
CA LYS A 137 -8.00 3.46 22.04
C LYS A 137 -6.76 3.36 21.16
N ASP A 138 -6.49 4.38 20.35
CA ASP A 138 -5.23 4.48 19.60
C ASP A 138 -4.03 4.52 20.56
N LYS A 139 -2.92 3.90 20.16
CA LYS A 139 -1.69 3.79 20.97
C LYS A 139 -1.12 5.15 21.40
N ASN A 140 -1.30 6.16 20.56
CA ASN A 140 -0.74 7.50 20.75
C ASN A 140 -1.76 8.50 21.31
N TYR A 141 -2.97 8.04 21.67
CA TYR A 141 -4.02 8.89 22.18
C TYR A 141 -4.31 8.62 23.65
N THR A 142 -4.30 9.68 24.44
CA THR A 142 -4.75 9.66 25.84
C THR A 142 -6.00 10.55 25.95
N PRO A 143 -7.19 9.96 26.21
CA PRO A 143 -8.43 10.71 26.31
C PRO A 143 -8.39 11.70 27.48
N VAL A 144 -8.88 12.91 27.22
CA VAL A 144 -9.04 13.97 28.24
C VAL A 144 -10.44 14.53 28.14
N ALA A 145 -11.04 14.88 29.28
CA ALA A 145 -12.35 15.53 29.31
C ALA A 145 -12.34 16.82 28.46
N GLY A 146 -13.31 16.94 27.56
CA GLY A 146 -13.40 17.99 26.56
C GLY A 146 -12.92 17.59 25.16
N ASP A 147 -12.25 16.45 25.00
CA ASP A 147 -11.93 15.88 23.70
C ASP A 147 -13.20 15.36 23.00
N TYR A 148 -13.09 15.12 21.70
CA TYR A 148 -14.10 14.42 20.91
C TYR A 148 -13.48 13.16 20.32
N VAL A 149 -14.24 12.06 20.33
CA VAL A 149 -13.81 10.76 19.81
C VAL A 149 -14.88 10.16 18.91
N VAL A 150 -14.44 9.40 17.93
CA VAL A 150 -15.32 8.58 17.08
C VAL A 150 -14.95 7.12 17.28
N TYR A 151 -15.95 6.26 17.39
CA TYR A 151 -15.74 4.82 17.41
C TYR A 151 -15.52 4.32 15.99
N LEU A 152 -14.33 3.79 15.75
CA LEU A 152 -13.95 3.15 14.50
C LEU A 152 -14.14 1.63 14.68
N PRO A 153 -15.07 0.98 13.96
CA PRO A 153 -15.29 -0.45 14.07
C PRO A 153 -14.09 -1.24 13.51
N ALA A 154 -13.98 -2.50 13.87
CA ALA A 154 -13.05 -3.41 13.23
C ALA A 154 -13.39 -3.54 11.73
N GLY A 155 -12.36 -3.65 10.91
CA GLY A 155 -12.55 -3.80 9.46
C GLY A 155 -11.22 -4.02 8.77
N THR A 156 -11.26 -4.46 7.52
CA THR A 156 -10.07 -4.69 6.71
C THR A 156 -9.46 -3.37 6.26
N VAL A 157 -8.15 -3.27 6.39
CA VAL A 157 -7.34 -2.17 5.84
C VAL A 157 -6.74 -2.63 4.53
N TYR A 158 -7.04 -1.93 3.47
CA TYR A 158 -6.54 -2.21 2.13
C TYR A 158 -5.34 -1.33 1.81
N THR A 159 -4.37 -1.93 1.13
CA THR A 159 -3.18 -1.23 0.66
C THR A 159 -3.29 -0.95 -0.83
N THR A 160 -3.14 0.32 -1.22
CA THR A 160 -3.03 0.74 -2.62
C THR A 160 -1.60 1.21 -2.87
N TYR A 161 -0.94 0.65 -3.88
CA TYR A 161 0.36 1.13 -4.35
C TYR A 161 0.19 2.06 -5.54
N VAL A 162 0.87 3.20 -5.49
CA VAL A 162 0.95 4.12 -6.61
C VAL A 162 2.39 4.15 -7.10
N MET A 163 2.57 3.88 -8.39
CA MET A 163 3.89 3.69 -9.00
C MET A 163 4.06 4.60 -10.21
N GLY A 164 5.28 5.05 -10.40
CA GLY A 164 5.70 5.78 -11.59
C GLY A 164 6.43 4.89 -12.57
N GLU A 165 6.77 5.46 -13.72
CA GLU A 165 7.60 4.79 -14.71
C GLU A 165 8.99 4.50 -14.12
N GLY A 166 9.49 3.28 -14.34
CA GLY A 166 10.78 2.83 -13.80
C GLY A 166 10.77 2.50 -12.30
N ALA A 167 9.61 2.48 -11.63
CA ALA A 167 9.50 2.15 -10.20
C ALA A 167 10.03 0.74 -9.88
N ILE A 168 9.80 -0.21 -10.78
CA ILE A 168 10.29 -1.58 -10.66
C ILE A 168 10.91 -1.96 -12.01
N GLU A 169 12.18 -2.33 -11.99
CA GLU A 169 12.88 -2.89 -13.14
C GLU A 169 12.75 -4.40 -13.15
N TYR A 170 12.51 -4.94 -14.33
CA TYR A 170 12.41 -6.36 -14.58
C TYR A 170 13.51 -6.82 -15.52
N THR A 171 14.27 -7.85 -15.14
CA THR A 171 15.26 -8.48 -16.00
C THR A 171 15.10 -9.99 -16.00
N ASN A 172 14.99 -10.57 -17.19
CA ASN A 172 15.06 -12.01 -17.38
C ASN A 172 16.53 -12.42 -17.55
N CYS A 173 17.12 -12.99 -16.50
CA CYS A 173 18.52 -13.41 -16.52
C CYS A 173 18.76 -14.70 -17.31
N GLY A 174 17.71 -15.40 -17.69
CA GLY A 174 17.80 -16.72 -18.30
C GLY A 174 18.45 -17.78 -17.39
N ALA A 175 18.25 -19.02 -17.70
CA ALA A 175 18.99 -20.12 -17.07
C ALA A 175 20.02 -20.68 -18.05
N LYS A 176 21.19 -21.10 -17.54
CA LYS A 176 22.23 -21.73 -18.38
C LYS A 176 21.72 -22.94 -19.16
N LYS A 177 20.76 -23.68 -18.57
CA LYS A 177 19.97 -24.74 -19.23
C LYS A 177 18.49 -24.42 -18.97
N PRO A 178 17.78 -23.73 -19.88
CA PRO A 178 16.38 -23.33 -19.67
C PRO A 178 15.42 -24.51 -19.65
N TYR A 179 15.75 -25.58 -20.36
CA TYR A 179 15.00 -26.83 -20.34
C TYR A 179 15.95 -28.03 -20.35
N SER A 180 15.50 -29.16 -19.81
CA SER A 180 16.17 -30.46 -19.94
C SER A 180 15.12 -31.55 -19.82
N MET A 181 15.30 -32.63 -20.56
CA MET A 181 14.49 -33.84 -20.48
C MET A 181 15.29 -34.94 -19.79
N SER A 182 14.63 -35.73 -18.98
CA SER A 182 15.15 -36.98 -18.42
C SER A 182 14.13 -38.09 -18.67
N ALA A 183 14.57 -39.20 -19.21
CA ALA A 183 13.76 -40.40 -19.38
C ALA A 183 14.17 -41.46 -18.35
N ASP A 184 13.20 -42.08 -17.69
CA ASP A 184 13.39 -43.23 -16.80
C ASP A 184 12.59 -44.41 -17.36
N GLU A 185 13.29 -45.29 -18.03
CA GLU A 185 12.67 -46.47 -18.70
C GLU A 185 12.17 -47.52 -17.69
N LYS A 186 12.58 -47.42 -16.42
CA LYS A 186 12.24 -48.40 -15.38
C LYS A 186 10.95 -48.10 -14.66
N THR A 187 10.51 -46.83 -14.68
CA THR A 187 9.35 -46.37 -13.94
C THR A 187 8.16 -46.20 -14.88
N ASN A 188 7.00 -46.75 -14.53
CA ASN A 188 5.73 -46.59 -15.26
C ASN A 188 5.78 -46.91 -16.75
N GLY A 189 6.67 -47.85 -17.19
CA GLY A 189 6.79 -48.23 -18.61
C GLY A 189 7.47 -47.16 -19.48
N GLY A 190 8.25 -46.29 -18.90
CA GLY A 190 8.95 -45.18 -19.55
C GLY A 190 8.34 -43.84 -19.17
N GLN A 191 8.85 -43.24 -18.08
CA GLN A 191 8.42 -41.90 -17.65
C GLN A 191 9.40 -40.87 -18.18
N GLU A 192 8.88 -39.84 -18.88
CA GLU A 192 9.66 -38.68 -19.30
C GLU A 192 9.33 -37.49 -18.42
N THR A 193 10.35 -36.77 -17.94
CA THR A 193 10.22 -35.54 -17.16
C THR A 193 10.86 -34.38 -17.89
N LEU A 194 10.07 -33.34 -18.13
CA LEU A 194 10.54 -32.07 -18.68
C LEU A 194 10.81 -31.08 -17.56
N TRP A 195 12.03 -30.62 -17.43
CA TRP A 195 12.43 -29.59 -16.51
C TRP A 195 12.48 -28.23 -17.20
N SER A 196 11.71 -27.26 -16.72
CA SER A 196 11.78 -25.86 -17.14
C SER A 196 12.36 -25.00 -16.04
N ARG A 197 13.31 -24.14 -16.39
CA ARG A 197 14.00 -23.24 -15.44
C ARG A 197 13.91 -21.80 -15.93
N GLN A 198 13.43 -20.92 -15.06
CA GLN A 198 13.37 -19.49 -15.31
C GLN A 198 14.08 -18.76 -14.18
N ARG A 199 14.77 -17.66 -14.51
CA ARG A 199 15.37 -16.76 -13.52
C ARG A 199 14.97 -15.34 -13.88
N LYS A 200 14.31 -14.69 -12.93
CA LYS A 200 13.79 -13.33 -13.09
C LYS A 200 14.30 -12.48 -11.93
N ILE A 201 14.68 -11.25 -12.21
CA ILE A 201 15.04 -10.26 -11.19
C ILE A 201 14.05 -9.13 -11.28
N PHE A 202 13.48 -8.75 -10.15
CA PHE A 202 12.69 -7.55 -9.94
C PHE A 202 13.49 -6.64 -9.00
N SER A 203 13.81 -5.44 -9.45
CA SER A 203 14.56 -4.47 -8.67
C SER A 203 13.75 -3.20 -8.47
N PRO A 204 13.31 -2.88 -7.25
CA PRO A 204 12.68 -1.61 -6.97
C PRO A 204 13.74 -0.49 -7.04
N TYR A 205 13.39 0.60 -7.72
CA TYR A 205 14.30 1.72 -7.95
C TYR A 205 14.72 2.40 -6.63
N GLY A 206 16.00 2.58 -6.44
CA GLY A 206 16.56 3.26 -5.27
C GLY A 206 16.49 2.48 -3.95
N ILE A 207 16.11 1.20 -3.99
CA ILE A 207 16.00 0.32 -2.83
C ILE A 207 16.88 -0.90 -3.04
N SER A 208 17.64 -1.28 -2.02
CA SER A 208 18.58 -2.40 -2.06
C SER A 208 18.16 -3.50 -1.08
N PHE A 209 18.37 -4.76 -1.49
CA PHE A 209 18.22 -5.92 -0.63
C PHE A 209 19.53 -6.20 0.11
N LYS A 210 19.49 -6.23 1.46
CA LYS A 210 20.70 -6.31 2.31
C LYS A 210 21.29 -7.69 2.50
N GLN A 211 20.56 -8.74 2.14
CA GLN A 211 20.94 -10.12 2.48
C GLN A 211 21.56 -10.85 1.28
N PRO A 212 22.81 -10.53 0.90
CA PRO A 212 23.46 -11.13 -0.27
C PRO A 212 23.71 -12.64 -0.13
N SER A 213 23.59 -13.19 1.09
CA SER A 213 23.70 -14.63 1.36
C SER A 213 22.49 -15.43 0.87
N PHE A 214 21.36 -14.78 0.60
CA PHE A 214 20.16 -15.43 0.07
C PHE A 214 20.28 -15.57 -1.45
N VAL A 215 20.61 -16.75 -1.92
CA VAL A 215 20.71 -17.04 -3.36
C VAL A 215 19.31 -17.05 -4.02
N SER A 216 18.30 -17.52 -3.29
CA SER A 216 16.91 -17.52 -3.69
C SER A 216 16.08 -17.18 -2.44
N PRO A 217 15.78 -15.91 -2.19
CA PRO A 217 15.01 -15.52 -1.02
C PRO A 217 13.58 -16.08 -1.13
N THR A 218 13.03 -16.49 0.03
CA THR A 218 11.62 -16.89 0.16
C THR A 218 10.71 -15.67 0.19
N ASP A 219 9.41 -15.86 -0.06
CA ASP A 219 8.42 -14.78 -0.01
C ASP A 219 8.40 -14.09 1.36
N GLU A 220 8.56 -14.84 2.46
CA GLU A 220 8.67 -14.29 3.81
C GLU A 220 9.91 -13.40 3.98
N GLN A 221 11.05 -13.79 3.38
CA GLN A 221 12.28 -13.00 3.42
C GLN A 221 12.16 -11.73 2.57
N LEU A 222 11.45 -11.79 1.44
CA LEU A 222 11.15 -10.64 0.61
C LEU A 222 10.15 -9.68 1.28
N ALA A 223 9.15 -10.20 1.97
CA ALA A 223 8.16 -9.42 2.70
C ALA A 223 8.74 -8.73 3.95
N ASN A 224 9.86 -9.23 4.49
CA ASN A 224 10.49 -8.66 5.67
C ASN A 224 11.23 -7.35 5.34
N GLY A 225 10.66 -6.21 5.74
CA GLY A 225 11.26 -4.90 5.53
C GLY A 225 12.65 -4.70 6.17
N ALA A 226 13.05 -5.54 7.14
CA ALA A 226 14.39 -5.50 7.71
C ALA A 226 15.49 -5.91 6.71
N ASN A 227 15.13 -6.66 5.67
CA ASN A 227 16.05 -7.10 4.62
C ASN A 227 16.25 -6.05 3.51
N TRP A 228 15.54 -4.93 3.58
CA TRP A 228 15.59 -3.86 2.61
C TRP A 228 16.14 -2.58 3.21
N GLU A 229 16.82 -1.78 2.41
CA GLU A 229 17.23 -0.42 2.76
C GLU A 229 17.28 0.48 1.52
N LEU A 230 17.28 1.78 1.74
CA LEU A 230 17.60 2.72 0.67
C LEU A 230 19.01 2.41 0.12
N ALA A 231 19.15 2.46 -1.20
CA ALA A 231 20.46 2.35 -1.83
C ALA A 231 21.39 3.41 -1.24
N ASN A 232 22.63 3.05 -0.98
CA ASN A 232 23.59 3.91 -0.31
C ASN A 232 25.03 3.63 -0.77
N SER A 233 25.97 4.48 -0.37
CA SER A 233 27.38 4.39 -0.73
C SER A 233 28.15 3.20 -0.13
N ASN A 234 27.52 2.39 0.75
CA ASN A 234 28.15 1.30 1.52
C ASN A 234 29.32 1.72 2.42
N GLU A 235 29.52 3.00 2.64
CA GLU A 235 30.57 3.49 3.54
C GLU A 235 30.20 3.27 5.00
N THR A 236 31.21 3.04 5.84
CA THR A 236 31.02 2.77 7.27
C THR A 236 30.71 4.05 8.04
N SER A 237 31.25 5.20 7.59
CA SER A 237 31.02 6.52 8.16
C SER A 237 30.71 7.51 7.04
N GLY A 238 29.77 8.44 7.29
CA GLY A 238 29.34 9.40 6.27
C GLY A 238 28.52 8.78 5.13
N LYS A 239 27.76 7.74 5.43
CA LYS A 239 26.94 7.01 4.47
C LYS A 239 25.96 7.94 3.74
N GLU A 240 26.09 8.04 2.43
CA GLU A 240 25.20 8.78 1.55
C GLU A 240 24.06 7.86 1.08
N TYR A 241 22.81 8.30 1.29
CA TYR A 241 21.62 7.55 0.90
C TYR A 241 21.04 8.11 -0.39
N PHE A 242 20.45 7.23 -1.18
CA PHE A 242 19.69 7.62 -2.35
C PHE A 242 18.54 8.57 -1.96
N PRO A 243 18.32 9.69 -2.68
CA PRO A 243 17.28 10.66 -2.34
C PRO A 243 15.89 10.02 -2.48
N HIS A 244 15.19 9.84 -1.36
CA HIS A 244 13.91 9.15 -1.34
C HIS A 244 12.84 9.81 -2.24
N LYS A 245 12.86 11.15 -2.41
CA LYS A 245 11.96 11.87 -3.34
C LYS A 245 12.17 11.56 -4.83
N ALA A 246 13.22 10.82 -5.18
CA ALA A 246 13.42 10.33 -6.54
C ALA A 246 12.75 8.95 -6.78
N ILE A 247 12.30 8.27 -5.73
CA ILE A 247 11.72 6.93 -5.79
C ILE A 247 10.21 7.03 -6.08
N PRO A 248 9.74 6.67 -7.29
CA PRO A 248 8.35 6.87 -7.68
C PRO A 248 7.45 5.70 -7.19
N ILE A 249 7.48 5.43 -5.90
CA ILE A 249 6.66 4.40 -5.23
C ILE A 249 6.01 5.05 -4.01
N ALA A 250 4.68 4.97 -3.92
CA ALA A 250 3.92 5.42 -2.75
C ALA A 250 2.92 4.35 -2.34
N ARG A 251 2.63 4.30 -1.04
CA ARG A 251 1.68 3.38 -0.44
C ARG A 251 0.59 4.17 0.28
N ILE A 252 -0.66 3.83 0.00
CA ILE A 252 -1.84 4.41 0.64
C ILE A 252 -2.59 3.31 1.36
N LYS A 253 -2.96 3.54 2.62
CA LYS A 253 -3.76 2.60 3.43
C LYS A 253 -5.10 3.21 3.75
N THR A 254 -6.18 2.47 3.43
CA THR A 254 -7.57 2.89 3.61
C THR A 254 -8.43 1.73 4.09
N ARG A 255 -9.69 1.98 4.45
CA ARG A 255 -10.65 0.91 4.79
C ARG A 255 -11.68 0.64 3.67
N GLY A 256 -11.38 1.05 2.47
CA GLY A 256 -12.22 0.83 1.29
C GLY A 256 -12.47 2.07 0.47
#